data_23d99c69a09f41447e8dceef30a62855
#
_entry.id   23d99c69a09f41447e8dceef30a62855
#
_cell.length_a   1.000
_cell.length_b   1.000
_cell.length_c   1.000
_cell.angle_alpha   90.00
_cell.angle_beta   90.00
_cell.angle_gamma   90.00
#
_symmetry.space_group_name_H-M   'P 1'
#
loop_
_entity.id
_entity.type
_entity.pdbx_description
1 polymer ?
#
loop_
_entity_poly.entity_id
_entity_poly.type
_entity_poly.pdbx_seq_one_letter_code
_entity_poly.pdbx_strand_id
1 'polypeptide(L)'
;CEHRVPKACPTCGNQDIHPFGRGTQRLEAWVQETFPEARVLRVDRDSVKSRKQWEAMLEKIHGGEADILVGTQMLAKGHDFPKLTLVGVLGADAALFAADWRAPERLFAQLMQVAGRAGRAELKGEVLIQTQYPDHPIFASLVAHDYPGFAASQLKEREMAGFPPYAYQAMLRAEAPQMADSIAFLRAAVALP
;
A
#
# COMPACT_ATOMS: atom_id res chain seq x y z
N CYS A 1 13.45 18.72 -0.34
CA CYS A 1 13.15 19.88 -1.21
C CYS A 1 11.64 20.03 -1.27
N GLU A 2 11.10 21.11 -0.73
CA GLU A 2 9.68 21.46 -0.90
C GLU A 2 9.54 22.24 -2.20
N HIS A 3 8.98 21.62 -3.22
CA HIS A 3 8.55 22.33 -4.42
C HIS A 3 7.04 22.57 -4.34
N ARG A 4 6.63 23.78 -4.67
CA ARG A 4 5.19 24.08 -4.81
C ARG A 4 4.62 23.21 -5.94
N VAL A 5 3.46 22.60 -5.69
CA VAL A 5 2.73 21.88 -6.74
C VAL A 5 2.44 22.88 -7.87
N PRO A 6 2.84 22.60 -9.12
CA PRO A 6 2.58 23.51 -10.23
C PRO A 6 1.07 23.63 -10.45
N LYS A 7 0.61 24.81 -10.88
CA LYS A 7 -0.82 25.04 -11.18
C LYS A 7 -1.30 24.31 -12.44
N ALA A 8 -0.37 23.88 -13.27
CA ALA A 8 -0.64 23.09 -14.48
C ALA A 8 0.50 22.11 -14.70
N CYS A 9 0.22 20.99 -15.35
CA CYS A 9 1.23 20.01 -15.73
C CYS A 9 2.26 20.65 -16.66
N PRO A 10 3.56 20.64 -16.35
CA PRO A 10 4.58 21.25 -17.18
C PRO A 10 4.75 20.58 -18.54
N THR A 11 4.24 19.35 -18.71
CA THR A 11 4.37 18.58 -19.95
C THR A 11 3.18 18.76 -20.89
N CYS A 12 1.94 18.79 -20.37
CA CYS A 12 0.73 18.81 -21.19
C CYS A 12 -0.20 19.99 -20.92
N GLY A 13 0.13 20.87 -19.95
CA GLY A 13 -0.67 22.04 -19.59
C GLY A 13 -1.96 21.73 -18.83
N ASN A 14 -2.27 20.48 -18.52
CA ASN A 14 -3.47 20.11 -17.78
C ASN A 14 -3.47 20.78 -16.40
N GLN A 15 -4.55 21.46 -16.05
CA GLN A 15 -4.73 22.13 -14.76
C GLN A 15 -5.38 21.24 -13.71
N ASP A 16 -5.91 20.09 -14.11
CA ASP A 16 -6.52 19.11 -13.22
C ASP A 16 -5.46 18.23 -12.56
N ILE A 17 -4.58 18.88 -11.78
CA ILE A 17 -3.53 18.20 -11.02
C ILE A 17 -4.07 17.89 -9.63
N HIS A 18 -4.44 16.64 -9.41
CA HIS A 18 -4.83 16.17 -8.11
C HIS A 18 -3.69 15.40 -7.42
N PRO A 19 -3.55 15.50 -6.08
CA PRO A 19 -2.63 14.64 -5.36
C PRO A 19 -2.95 13.18 -5.64
N PHE A 20 -1.95 12.43 -6.10
CA PHE A 20 -2.11 10.99 -6.30
C PHE A 20 -2.21 10.29 -4.94
N GLY A 21 -3.27 9.50 -4.78
CA GLY A 21 -3.59 8.81 -3.52
C GLY A 21 -4.56 9.61 -2.64
N ARG A 22 -5.55 8.91 -2.12
CA ARG A 22 -6.45 9.45 -1.09
C ARG A 22 -5.76 9.23 0.25
N GLY A 23 -5.30 10.32 0.89
CA GLY A 23 -4.81 10.23 2.26
C GLY A 23 -5.91 9.67 3.18
N THR A 24 -5.51 8.96 4.23
CA THR A 24 -6.44 8.35 5.19
C THR A 24 -7.42 9.36 5.78
N GLN A 25 -7.01 10.61 5.96
CA GLN A 25 -7.87 11.70 6.45
C GLN A 25 -9.03 12.01 5.48
N ARG A 26 -8.75 12.08 4.17
CA ARG A 26 -9.80 12.33 3.18
C ARG A 26 -10.75 11.15 3.05
N LEU A 27 -10.22 9.95 3.18
CA LEU A 27 -11.03 8.73 3.18
C LEU A 27 -11.91 8.66 4.42
N GLU A 28 -11.38 8.97 5.60
CA GLU A 28 -12.13 9.07 6.84
C GLU A 28 -13.31 10.05 6.71
N ALA A 29 -13.03 11.27 6.23
CA ALA A 29 -14.06 12.30 6.04
C ALA A 29 -15.15 11.82 5.05
N TRP A 30 -14.76 11.23 3.92
CA TRP A 30 -15.71 10.72 2.94
C TRP A 30 -16.56 9.56 3.50
N VAL A 31 -15.96 8.65 4.25
CA VAL A 31 -16.68 7.54 4.91
C VAL A 31 -17.66 8.07 5.94
N GLN A 32 -17.25 9.06 6.75
CA GLN A 32 -18.13 9.68 7.74
C GLN A 32 -19.30 10.41 7.11
N GLU A 33 -19.09 11.07 5.97
CA GLU A 33 -20.17 11.73 5.23
C GLU A 33 -21.13 10.71 4.59
N THR A 34 -20.58 9.60 4.07
CA THR A 34 -21.36 8.56 3.41
C THR A 34 -22.17 7.71 4.39
N PHE A 35 -21.61 7.47 5.57
CA PHE A 35 -22.19 6.65 6.64
C PHE A 35 -22.28 7.45 7.96
N PRO A 36 -23.17 8.44 8.09
CA PRO A 36 -23.21 9.35 9.23
C PRO A 36 -23.50 8.66 10.57
N GLU A 37 -24.19 7.53 10.55
CA GLU A 37 -24.50 6.74 11.75
C GLU A 37 -23.35 5.82 12.19
N ALA A 38 -22.33 5.63 11.34
CA ALA A 38 -21.23 4.71 11.63
C ALA A 38 -20.14 5.42 12.45
N ARG A 39 -19.61 4.69 13.42
CA ARG A 39 -18.44 5.12 14.21
C ARG A 39 -17.18 4.80 13.42
N VAL A 40 -16.64 5.81 12.75
CA VAL A 40 -15.43 5.68 11.95
C VAL A 40 -14.20 5.91 12.79
N LEU A 41 -13.22 5.01 12.75
CA LEU A 41 -11.95 5.13 13.46
C LEU A 41 -10.79 5.07 12.46
N ARG A 42 -9.96 6.12 12.45
CA ARG A 42 -8.76 6.19 11.62
C ARG A 42 -7.53 5.66 12.35
N VAL A 43 -6.80 4.79 11.66
CA VAL A 43 -5.60 4.11 12.17
C VAL A 43 -4.44 4.27 11.19
N ASP A 44 -3.60 5.25 11.44
CA ASP A 44 -2.37 5.51 10.68
C ASP A 44 -1.24 6.01 11.60
N ARG A 45 -0.08 6.32 11.00
CA ARG A 45 1.08 6.80 11.77
C ARG A 45 0.85 8.14 12.46
N ASP A 46 -0.07 8.96 11.94
CA ASP A 46 -0.36 10.28 12.53
C ASP A 46 -1.33 10.17 13.70
N SER A 47 -2.27 9.21 13.63
CA SER A 47 -3.23 8.94 14.71
C SER A 47 -2.64 8.10 15.84
N VAL A 48 -1.55 7.34 15.58
CA VAL A 48 -0.92 6.42 16.53
C VAL A 48 0.58 6.69 16.62
N LYS A 49 0.98 7.50 17.59
CA LYS A 49 2.39 7.90 17.79
C LYS A 49 3.12 7.09 18.86
N SER A 50 2.42 6.31 19.65
CA SER A 50 3.01 5.52 20.73
C SER A 50 2.33 4.16 20.89
N ARG A 51 3.05 3.22 21.51
CA ARG A 51 2.52 1.89 21.83
C ARG A 51 1.28 1.98 22.73
N LYS A 52 1.28 2.87 23.71
CA LYS A 52 0.13 3.07 24.62
C LYS A 52 -1.12 3.54 23.87
N GLN A 53 -0.95 4.46 22.91
CA GLN A 53 -2.08 4.92 22.07
C GLN A 53 -2.61 3.79 21.19
N TRP A 54 -1.72 2.94 20.71
CA TRP A 54 -2.10 1.77 19.93
C TRP A 54 -2.91 0.77 20.76
N GLU A 55 -2.43 0.43 21.96
CA GLU A 55 -3.12 -0.48 22.88
C GLU A 55 -4.53 0.04 23.24
N ALA A 56 -4.65 1.32 23.57
CA ALA A 56 -5.95 1.95 23.84
C ALA A 56 -6.89 1.94 22.62
N MET A 57 -6.35 2.10 21.43
CA MET A 57 -7.13 2.02 20.19
C MET A 57 -7.63 0.59 19.91
N LEU A 58 -6.81 -0.41 20.15
CA LEU A 58 -7.21 -1.81 20.05
C LEU A 58 -8.31 -2.16 21.04
N GLU A 59 -8.23 -1.68 22.28
CA GLU A 59 -9.28 -1.87 23.29
C GLU A 59 -10.62 -1.32 22.79
N LYS A 60 -10.66 -0.13 22.19
CA LYS A 60 -11.87 0.45 21.59
C LYS A 60 -12.41 -0.41 20.46
N ILE A 61 -11.55 -0.88 19.55
CA ILE A 61 -11.95 -1.74 18.43
C ILE A 61 -12.55 -3.05 18.94
N HIS A 62 -11.87 -3.72 19.88
CA HIS A 62 -12.34 -4.98 20.47
C HIS A 62 -13.60 -4.79 21.32
N GLY A 63 -13.73 -3.65 21.99
CA GLY A 63 -14.93 -3.24 22.73
C GLY A 63 -16.14 -2.95 21.82
N GLY A 64 -15.93 -2.94 20.49
CA GLY A 64 -17.00 -2.68 19.53
C GLY A 64 -17.39 -1.20 19.47
N GLU A 65 -16.47 -0.29 19.77
CA GLU A 65 -16.69 1.17 19.70
C GLU A 65 -16.48 1.72 18.28
N ALA A 66 -16.08 0.90 17.33
CA ALA A 66 -15.89 1.28 15.93
C ALA A 66 -16.63 0.30 15.00
N ASP A 67 -17.31 0.87 14.01
CA ASP A 67 -18.02 0.14 12.97
C ASP A 67 -17.19 0.07 11.68
N ILE A 68 -16.42 1.13 11.38
CA ILE A 68 -15.57 1.22 10.20
C ILE A 68 -14.16 1.65 10.62
N LEU A 69 -13.17 0.89 10.17
CA LEU A 69 -11.75 1.21 10.36
C LEU A 69 -11.16 1.73 9.05
N VAL A 70 -10.58 2.91 9.08
CA VAL A 70 -9.87 3.50 7.94
C VAL A 70 -8.39 3.55 8.26
N GLY A 71 -7.56 2.94 7.43
CA GLY A 71 -6.13 2.95 7.73
C GLY A 71 -5.24 2.48 6.60
N THR A 72 -3.97 2.31 6.93
CA THR A 72 -2.92 1.83 6.04
C THR A 72 -2.57 0.38 6.39
N GLN A 73 -1.47 -0.11 5.84
CA GLN A 73 -0.91 -1.44 6.12
C GLN A 73 -0.75 -1.77 7.63
N MET A 74 -0.79 -0.77 8.51
CA MET A 74 -0.75 -1.00 9.96
C MET A 74 -1.90 -1.89 10.44
N LEU A 75 -3.10 -1.74 9.88
CA LEU A 75 -4.25 -2.58 10.19
C LEU A 75 -4.07 -4.04 9.74
N ALA A 76 -3.31 -4.26 8.66
CA ALA A 76 -3.07 -5.61 8.15
C ALA A 76 -2.06 -6.41 8.99
N LYS A 77 -1.22 -5.76 9.79
CA LYS A 77 -0.11 -6.40 10.51
C LYS A 77 -0.45 -6.73 11.96
N GLY A 78 -0.41 -8.02 12.29
CA GLY A 78 -0.24 -8.51 13.66
C GLY A 78 -1.45 -8.46 14.60
N HIS A 79 -2.61 -7.94 14.18
CA HIS A 79 -3.77 -7.82 15.04
C HIS A 79 -4.94 -8.64 14.52
N ASP A 80 -5.69 -9.22 15.42
CA ASP A 80 -6.89 -9.99 15.09
C ASP A 80 -8.13 -9.11 15.30
N PHE A 81 -9.03 -9.14 14.31
CA PHE A 81 -10.30 -8.41 14.34
C PHE A 81 -11.43 -9.44 14.15
N PRO A 82 -11.86 -10.13 15.20
CA PRO A 82 -12.74 -11.30 15.09
C PRO A 82 -14.13 -10.98 14.51
N LYS A 83 -14.56 -9.72 14.55
CA LYS A 83 -15.84 -9.26 14.01
C LYS A 83 -15.71 -8.64 12.61
N LEU A 84 -14.55 -8.73 11.98
CA LEU A 84 -14.31 -8.13 10.66
C LEU A 84 -14.96 -8.99 9.56
N THR A 85 -16.00 -8.47 8.94
CA THR A 85 -16.76 -9.15 7.88
C THR A 85 -16.46 -8.62 6.48
N LEU A 86 -15.98 -7.38 6.36
CA LEU A 86 -15.66 -6.74 5.07
C LEU A 86 -14.33 -6.01 5.13
N VAL A 87 -13.51 -6.21 4.11
CA VAL A 87 -12.29 -5.43 3.89
C VAL A 87 -12.31 -4.80 2.52
N GLY A 88 -12.23 -3.46 2.45
CA GLY A 88 -12.07 -2.70 1.23
C GLY A 88 -10.61 -2.30 1.01
N VAL A 89 -10.04 -2.65 -0.13
CA VAL A 89 -8.69 -2.22 -0.55
C VAL A 89 -8.83 -1.18 -1.64
N LEU A 90 -8.35 0.03 -1.39
CA LEU A 90 -8.42 1.15 -2.31
C LEU A 90 -7.05 1.44 -2.92
N GLY A 91 -7.04 1.77 -4.22
CA GLY A 91 -5.83 2.19 -4.92
C GLY A 91 -4.78 1.09 -5.10
N ALA A 92 -5.21 -0.15 -5.31
CA ALA A 92 -4.32 -1.29 -5.57
C ALA A 92 -3.40 -1.05 -6.77
N ASP A 93 -3.86 -0.33 -7.79
CA ASP A 93 -3.11 -0.05 -9.01
C ASP A 93 -1.84 0.76 -8.76
N ALA A 94 -1.87 1.70 -7.81
CA ALA A 94 -0.69 2.47 -7.45
C ALA A 94 0.44 1.60 -6.88
N ALA A 95 0.08 0.55 -6.15
CA ALA A 95 1.03 -0.42 -5.63
C ALA A 95 1.47 -1.42 -6.71
N LEU A 96 0.56 -1.81 -7.61
CA LEU A 96 0.83 -2.76 -8.70
C LEU A 96 1.84 -2.19 -9.71
N PHE A 97 1.66 -0.91 -10.10
CA PHE A 97 2.48 -0.25 -11.10
C PHE A 97 3.55 0.67 -10.50
N ALA A 98 3.93 0.46 -9.25
CA ALA A 98 5.04 1.19 -8.66
C ALA A 98 6.36 0.86 -9.40
N ALA A 99 7.26 1.84 -9.51
CA ALA A 99 8.56 1.69 -10.17
C ALA A 99 9.57 0.88 -9.32
N ASP A 100 9.17 -0.32 -8.92
CA ASP A 100 9.98 -1.29 -8.17
C ASP A 100 9.61 -2.68 -8.67
N TRP A 101 10.58 -3.45 -9.14
CA TRP A 101 10.37 -4.79 -9.64
C TRP A 101 9.75 -5.76 -8.61
N ARG A 102 9.79 -5.41 -7.32
CA ARG A 102 9.14 -6.15 -6.22
C ARG A 102 7.71 -5.70 -5.95
N ALA A 103 7.20 -4.70 -6.68
CA ALA A 103 5.89 -4.13 -6.41
C ALA A 103 4.75 -5.16 -6.47
N PRO A 104 4.67 -6.04 -7.49
CA PRO A 104 3.64 -7.07 -7.56
C PRO A 104 3.70 -8.05 -6.38
N GLU A 105 4.90 -8.47 -5.97
CA GLU A 105 5.05 -9.38 -4.82
C GLU A 105 4.62 -8.75 -3.51
N ARG A 106 4.99 -7.49 -3.29
CA ARG A 106 4.57 -6.76 -2.10
C ARG A 106 3.06 -6.60 -2.06
N LEU A 107 2.46 -6.27 -3.20
CA LEU A 107 1.01 -6.15 -3.31
C LEU A 107 0.34 -7.49 -3.03
N PHE A 108 0.80 -8.58 -3.67
CA PHE A 108 0.25 -9.91 -3.46
C PHE A 108 0.31 -10.31 -1.97
N ALA A 109 1.47 -10.16 -1.34
CA ALA A 109 1.63 -10.47 0.08
C ALA A 109 0.71 -9.64 0.98
N GLN A 110 0.52 -8.36 0.67
CA GLN A 110 -0.37 -7.47 1.41
C GLN A 110 -1.84 -7.89 1.23
N LEU A 111 -2.27 -8.18 0.01
CA LEU A 111 -3.63 -8.61 -0.29
C LEU A 111 -3.95 -9.96 0.36
N MET A 112 -3.02 -10.92 0.31
CA MET A 112 -3.16 -12.20 1.02
C MET A 112 -3.26 -12.01 2.54
N GLN A 113 -2.47 -11.10 3.11
CA GLN A 113 -2.52 -10.80 4.54
C GLN A 113 -3.85 -10.19 4.94
N VAL A 114 -4.39 -9.29 4.12
CA VAL A 114 -5.69 -8.65 4.31
C VAL A 114 -6.81 -9.67 4.13
N ALA A 115 -6.76 -10.50 3.09
CA ALA A 115 -7.74 -11.55 2.85
C ALA A 115 -7.83 -12.54 4.02
N GLY A 116 -6.70 -12.88 4.61
CA GLY A 116 -6.67 -13.74 5.79
C GLY A 116 -7.21 -13.10 7.09
N ARG A 117 -7.65 -11.81 7.05
CA ARG A 117 -8.26 -11.13 8.19
C ARG A 117 -9.78 -11.12 8.14
N ALA A 118 -10.36 -11.11 6.93
CA ALA A 118 -11.80 -11.16 6.77
C ALA A 118 -12.35 -12.57 7.08
N GLY A 119 -13.47 -12.65 7.78
CA GLY A 119 -14.20 -13.91 7.97
C GLY A 119 -13.54 -14.91 8.91
N ARG A 120 -13.11 -14.46 10.06
CA ARG A 120 -12.71 -15.33 11.16
C ARG A 120 -13.90 -15.68 12.06
N ALA A 121 -13.80 -16.78 12.75
CA ALA A 121 -14.87 -17.40 13.54
C ALA A 121 -16.02 -17.91 12.66
N GLU A 122 -17.26 -17.63 13.01
CA GLU A 122 -18.46 -18.13 12.30
C GLU A 122 -18.95 -17.20 11.19
N LEU A 123 -18.33 -16.01 11.01
CA LEU A 123 -18.73 -15.01 10.05
C LEU A 123 -17.98 -15.17 8.72
N LYS A 124 -18.72 -15.23 7.63
CA LYS A 124 -18.11 -15.14 6.29
C LYS A 124 -17.53 -13.76 6.08
N GLY A 125 -16.28 -13.70 5.66
CA GLY A 125 -15.62 -12.44 5.32
C GLY A 125 -15.57 -12.22 3.82
N GLU A 126 -15.66 -10.96 3.41
CA GLU A 126 -15.56 -10.52 2.04
C GLU A 126 -14.40 -9.53 1.90
N VAL A 127 -13.69 -9.60 0.76
CA VAL A 127 -12.63 -8.66 0.41
C VAL A 127 -12.93 -8.05 -0.93
N LEU A 128 -13.08 -6.74 -0.96
CA LEU A 128 -13.31 -5.96 -2.17
C LEU A 128 -12.03 -5.19 -2.52
N ILE A 129 -11.56 -5.35 -3.75
CA ILE A 129 -10.34 -4.69 -4.24
C ILE A 129 -10.74 -3.74 -5.37
N GLN A 130 -10.51 -2.45 -5.16
CA GLN A 130 -10.71 -1.44 -6.19
C GLN A 130 -9.51 -1.42 -7.15
N THR A 131 -9.75 -1.73 -8.41
CA THR A 131 -8.75 -1.71 -9.48
C THR A 131 -9.37 -1.35 -10.82
N GLN A 132 -8.59 -0.73 -11.71
CA GLN A 132 -8.93 -0.51 -13.12
C GLN A 132 -8.50 -1.70 -14.00
N TYR A 133 -7.79 -2.68 -13.45
CA TYR A 133 -7.20 -3.82 -14.14
C TYR A 133 -7.67 -5.15 -13.51
N PRO A 134 -8.99 -5.44 -13.48
CA PRO A 134 -9.50 -6.64 -12.81
C PRO A 134 -8.99 -7.94 -13.42
N ASP A 135 -8.65 -7.93 -14.71
CA ASP A 135 -8.13 -9.10 -15.45
C ASP A 135 -6.62 -9.31 -15.26
N HIS A 136 -5.96 -8.48 -14.46
CA HIS A 136 -4.53 -8.68 -14.22
C HIS A 136 -4.26 -10.01 -13.51
N PRO A 137 -3.28 -10.83 -13.96
CA PRO A 137 -3.03 -12.19 -13.45
C PRO A 137 -2.86 -12.29 -11.93
N ILE A 138 -2.37 -11.22 -11.29
CA ILE A 138 -2.20 -11.16 -9.84
C ILE A 138 -3.51 -11.41 -9.09
N PHE A 139 -4.64 -10.88 -9.60
CA PHE A 139 -5.93 -11.03 -8.94
C PHE A 139 -6.51 -12.43 -9.12
N ALA A 140 -6.29 -13.06 -10.27
CA ALA A 140 -6.68 -14.44 -10.49
C ALA A 140 -5.92 -15.39 -9.52
N SER A 141 -4.60 -15.21 -9.40
CA SER A 141 -3.79 -15.98 -8.45
C SER A 141 -4.19 -15.73 -7.00
N LEU A 142 -4.57 -14.49 -6.67
CA LEU A 142 -5.03 -14.13 -5.33
C LEU A 142 -6.35 -14.84 -4.98
N VAL A 143 -7.33 -14.82 -5.88
CA VAL A 143 -8.63 -15.49 -5.70
C VAL A 143 -8.47 -17.00 -5.59
N ALA A 144 -7.56 -17.59 -6.37
CA ALA A 144 -7.24 -19.00 -6.34
C ALA A 144 -6.36 -19.41 -5.13
N HIS A 145 -5.88 -18.44 -4.33
CA HIS A 145 -4.84 -18.67 -3.30
C HIS A 145 -3.58 -19.37 -3.84
N ASP A 146 -3.26 -19.16 -5.13
CA ASP A 146 -2.15 -19.78 -5.83
C ASP A 146 -0.87 -18.97 -5.74
N TYR A 147 -0.24 -18.99 -4.54
CA TYR A 147 1.08 -18.38 -4.36
C TYR A 147 2.18 -19.04 -5.22
N PRO A 148 2.25 -20.40 -5.34
CA PRO A 148 3.27 -21.02 -6.17
C PRO A 148 3.21 -20.61 -7.64
N GLY A 149 2.02 -20.57 -8.25
CA GLY A 149 1.84 -20.13 -9.63
C GLY A 149 2.19 -18.65 -9.82
N PHE A 150 1.78 -17.79 -8.88
CA PHE A 150 2.18 -16.39 -8.87
C PHE A 150 3.70 -16.22 -8.77
N ALA A 151 4.36 -16.92 -7.83
CA ALA A 151 5.81 -16.84 -7.66
C ALA A 151 6.56 -17.34 -8.93
N ALA A 152 6.10 -18.42 -9.56
CA ALA A 152 6.69 -18.91 -10.78
C ALA A 152 6.59 -17.89 -11.93
N SER A 153 5.44 -17.22 -12.09
CA SER A 153 5.29 -16.18 -13.11
C SER A 153 6.22 -14.99 -12.86
N GLN A 154 6.34 -14.54 -11.59
CA GLN A 154 7.24 -13.45 -11.22
C GLN A 154 8.72 -13.81 -11.45
N LEU A 155 9.14 -15.05 -11.17
CA LEU A 155 10.49 -15.51 -11.44
C LEU A 155 10.79 -15.50 -12.94
N LYS A 156 9.85 -15.95 -13.77
CA LYS A 156 9.98 -15.92 -15.23
C LYS A 156 10.14 -14.50 -15.77
N GLU A 157 9.33 -13.55 -15.29
CA GLU A 157 9.44 -12.14 -15.66
C GLU A 157 10.81 -11.56 -15.27
N ARG A 158 11.31 -11.90 -14.09
CA ARG A 158 12.63 -11.46 -13.60
C ARG A 158 13.78 -12.05 -14.43
N GLU A 159 13.66 -13.30 -14.82
CA GLU A 159 14.65 -13.94 -15.70
C GLU A 159 14.73 -13.20 -17.04
N MET A 160 13.58 -12.93 -17.65
CA MET A 160 13.50 -12.20 -18.93
C MET A 160 14.03 -10.77 -18.84
N ALA A 161 13.83 -10.10 -17.69
CA ALA A 161 14.23 -8.72 -17.46
C ALA A 161 15.64 -8.57 -16.85
N GLY A 162 16.32 -9.68 -16.53
CA GLY A 162 17.63 -9.63 -15.88
C GLY A 162 17.58 -9.06 -14.45
N PHE A 163 16.52 -9.37 -13.69
CA PHE A 163 16.39 -8.98 -12.30
C PHE A 163 16.81 -10.11 -11.34
N PRO A 164 17.11 -9.77 -10.06
CA PRO A 164 17.38 -10.79 -9.06
C PRO A 164 16.25 -11.83 -8.93
N PRO A 165 16.55 -13.12 -8.77
CA PRO A 165 17.85 -13.71 -8.44
C PRO A 165 18.77 -14.02 -9.63
N TYR A 166 18.36 -13.73 -10.85
CA TYR A 166 19.11 -14.05 -12.08
C TYR A 166 20.23 -13.05 -12.37
N ALA A 167 20.23 -11.90 -11.69
CA ALA A 167 21.31 -10.92 -11.71
C ALA A 167 21.54 -10.33 -10.31
N TYR A 168 22.74 -9.83 -10.08
CA TYR A 168 23.02 -9.07 -8.88
C TYR A 168 22.65 -7.59 -9.09
N GLN A 169 21.98 -7.01 -8.12
CA GLN A 169 21.60 -5.60 -8.16
C GLN A 169 21.93 -4.94 -6.81
N ALA A 170 22.62 -3.79 -6.88
CA ALA A 170 22.84 -2.92 -5.74
C ALA A 170 22.31 -1.52 -6.07
N MET A 171 21.61 -0.89 -5.14
CA MET A 171 21.13 0.48 -5.25
C MET A 171 21.89 1.37 -4.28
N LEU A 172 22.60 2.36 -4.81
CA LEU A 172 23.26 3.40 -4.02
C LEU A 172 22.38 4.65 -4.03
N ARG A 173 22.04 5.14 -2.85
CA ARG A 173 21.26 6.37 -2.67
C ARG A 173 22.09 7.39 -1.92
N ALA A 174 22.11 8.63 -2.39
CA ALA A 174 22.75 9.75 -1.73
C ALA A 174 21.75 10.89 -1.52
N GLU A 175 21.81 11.52 -0.35
CA GLU A 175 21.00 12.69 0.01
C GLU A 175 21.95 13.78 0.53
N ALA A 176 21.79 14.99 0.01
CA ALA A 176 22.54 16.18 0.43
C ALA A 176 21.64 17.42 0.31
N PRO A 177 21.94 18.52 1.04
CA PRO A 177 21.23 19.79 0.90
C PRO A 177 21.25 20.35 -0.53
N GLN A 178 22.34 20.12 -1.25
CA GLN A 178 22.49 20.49 -2.65
C GLN A 178 22.53 19.23 -3.52
N MET A 179 21.72 19.18 -4.57
CA MET A 179 21.66 18.05 -5.50
C MET A 179 23.02 17.77 -6.17
N ALA A 180 23.79 18.81 -6.46
CA ALA A 180 25.10 18.68 -7.08
C ALA A 180 26.04 17.78 -6.25
N ASP A 181 26.01 17.87 -4.93
CA ASP A 181 26.85 17.08 -4.04
C ASP A 181 26.44 15.60 -4.07
N SER A 182 25.14 15.31 -4.05
CA SER A 182 24.62 13.95 -4.20
C SER A 182 25.01 13.33 -5.54
N ILE A 183 24.93 14.09 -6.63
CA ILE A 183 25.33 13.62 -7.97
C ILE A 183 26.84 13.39 -8.03
N ALA A 184 27.64 14.29 -7.48
CA ALA A 184 29.10 14.16 -7.46
C ALA A 184 29.52 12.90 -6.69
N PHE A 185 28.93 12.68 -5.52
CA PHE A 185 29.17 11.46 -4.72
C PHE A 185 28.81 10.19 -5.50
N LEU A 186 27.59 10.13 -6.10
CA LEU A 186 27.16 8.94 -6.85
C LEU A 186 28.06 8.66 -8.05
N ARG A 187 28.47 9.71 -8.78
CA ARG A 187 29.42 9.56 -9.90
C ARG A 187 30.79 9.04 -9.46
N ALA A 188 31.30 9.55 -8.34
CA ALA A 188 32.56 9.07 -7.77
C ALA A 188 32.45 7.61 -7.34
N ALA A 189 31.33 7.24 -6.70
CA ALA A 189 31.11 5.85 -6.25
C ALA A 189 31.01 4.86 -7.41
N VAL A 190 30.37 5.23 -8.53
CA VAL A 190 30.27 4.36 -9.73
C VAL A 190 31.58 4.27 -10.50
N ALA A 191 32.47 5.24 -10.36
CA ALA A 191 33.78 5.24 -11.00
C ALA A 191 34.85 4.42 -10.25
N LEU A 192 34.52 3.91 -9.07
CA LEU A 192 35.42 2.99 -8.35
C LEU A 192 35.45 1.63 -9.06
N PRO A 193 36.64 1.02 -9.22
CA PRO A 193 36.82 -0.27 -9.87
C PRO A 193 36.16 -1.41 -9.09
#